data_358f50d3b7c156851f25cda27583a883
#
_entry.id   358f50d3b7c156851f25cda27583a883
#
_cell.length_a   1.000
_cell.length_b   1.000
_cell.length_c   1.000
_cell.angle_alpha   90.00
_cell.angle_beta   90.00
_cell.angle_gamma   90.00
#
_symmetry.space_group_name_H-M   'P 1'
#
loop_
_entity.id
_entity.type
_entity.pdbx_description
1 polymer ?
#
loop_
_entity_poly.entity_id
_entity_poly.type
_entity_poly.pdbx_seq_one_letter_code
_entity_poly.pdbx_strand_id
1 'polypeptide(L)'
;MQARSALFDLYGDYLRPRGGRAPVAALVKLLAPLGIAPPAVRTAVSRMVRQGWLHPMRLTAGPGYLLTPKAARRLDEAAARIYRTGRAGWDGRFDLILLATQLPKRDAGRLAFLGYGPLGEHAWVAPRHADEVDAVLVETGIGYERFSAGHAAGSPGAAEVVGRAWDLPRLARSYEEFVADLRPVVGSVTVRSSDEEAYAARFRLVHAWRNFLFRDPQLPPSLLPARWPGASAAGFFDRHSARLRPAADRYVERCLHSVGRGRVGLSEP
;
A
#
# COMPACT_ATOMS: atom_id res chain seq x y z
N MET A 1 0.33 9.68 12.03
CA MET A 1 0.45 8.27 11.53
C MET A 1 0.05 7.30 12.63
N GLN A 2 -0.75 6.27 12.34
CA GLN A 2 -1.17 5.27 13.33
C GLN A 2 -0.14 4.13 13.42
N ALA A 3 0.16 3.64 14.62
CA ALA A 3 1.16 2.59 14.86
C ALA A 3 0.91 1.29 14.06
N ARG A 4 -0.36 0.87 13.91
CA ARG A 4 -0.71 -0.32 13.13
C ARG A 4 -0.37 -0.16 11.64
N SER A 5 -0.74 0.97 11.04
CA SER A 5 -0.44 1.25 9.64
C SER A 5 1.06 1.33 9.41
N ALA A 6 1.78 2.01 10.32
CA ALA A 6 3.24 2.07 10.26
C ALA A 6 3.92 0.69 10.37
N LEU A 7 3.39 -0.21 11.20
CA LEU A 7 3.91 -1.59 11.26
C LEU A 7 3.70 -2.34 9.94
N PHE A 8 2.53 -2.20 9.29
CA PHE A 8 2.32 -2.79 7.96
C PHE A 8 3.32 -2.26 6.93
N ASP A 9 3.59 -0.93 6.96
CA ASP A 9 4.56 -0.31 6.06
C ASP A 9 5.97 -0.81 6.32
N LEU A 10 6.37 -0.87 7.60
CA LEU A 10 7.67 -1.37 8.02
C LEU A 10 7.90 -2.81 7.59
N TYR A 11 6.92 -3.67 7.85
CA TYR A 11 7.01 -5.07 7.44
C TYR A 11 7.01 -5.22 5.92
N GLY A 12 6.17 -4.48 5.20
CA GLY A 12 6.06 -4.58 3.74
C GLY A 12 7.31 -4.11 3.01
N ASP A 13 7.86 -2.97 3.40
CA ASP A 13 8.94 -2.32 2.66
C ASP A 13 10.35 -2.73 3.11
N TYR A 14 10.54 -2.98 4.42
CA TYR A 14 11.86 -3.22 4.98
C TYR A 14 12.08 -4.63 5.53
N LEU A 15 11.11 -5.20 6.23
CA LEU A 15 11.32 -6.45 6.94
C LEU A 15 11.05 -7.68 6.07
N ARG A 16 10.07 -7.63 5.17
CA ARG A 16 9.75 -8.74 4.26
C ARG A 16 10.97 -9.20 3.43
N PRO A 17 11.73 -8.31 2.79
CA PRO A 17 12.94 -8.71 2.07
C PRO A 17 14.04 -9.29 2.98
N ARG A 18 13.90 -9.10 4.31
CA ARG A 18 14.83 -9.55 5.36
C ARG A 18 14.30 -10.73 6.17
N GLY A 19 13.42 -11.54 5.56
CA GLY A 19 12.83 -12.73 6.21
C GLY A 19 11.60 -12.45 7.08
N GLY A 20 11.02 -11.26 7.02
CA GLY A 20 9.72 -10.94 7.63
C GLY A 20 9.67 -10.98 9.16
N ARG A 21 10.83 -10.90 9.85
CA ARG A 21 10.94 -11.03 11.29
C ARG A 21 11.71 -9.87 11.92
N ALA A 22 11.30 -9.48 13.13
CA ALA A 22 12.04 -8.47 13.89
C ALA A 22 11.80 -8.61 15.39
N PRO A 23 12.82 -8.29 16.24
CA PRO A 23 12.66 -8.17 17.68
C PRO A 23 11.77 -6.97 18.02
N VAL A 24 10.97 -7.06 19.09
CA VAL A 24 10.10 -5.94 19.51
C VAL A 24 10.88 -4.67 19.79
N ALA A 25 12.07 -4.79 20.34
CA ALA A 25 12.94 -3.63 20.61
C ALA A 25 13.37 -2.90 19.32
N ALA A 26 13.62 -3.65 18.22
CA ALA A 26 13.92 -3.05 16.92
C ALA A 26 12.68 -2.37 16.33
N LEU A 27 11.49 -2.97 16.44
CA LEU A 27 10.25 -2.33 16.00
C LEU A 27 10.01 -0.99 16.70
N VAL A 28 10.26 -0.93 18.01
CA VAL A 28 10.17 0.33 18.78
C VAL A 28 11.17 1.37 18.27
N LYS A 29 12.45 0.98 18.07
CA LYS A 29 13.49 1.88 17.56
C LYS A 29 13.17 2.40 16.16
N LEU A 30 12.69 1.53 15.27
CA LEU A 30 12.35 1.89 13.89
C LEU A 30 11.13 2.82 13.79
N LEU A 31 10.21 2.75 14.73
CA LEU A 31 9.02 3.61 14.73
C LEU A 31 9.18 4.90 15.54
N ALA A 32 10.23 5.03 16.37
CA ALA A 32 10.50 6.22 17.16
C ALA A 32 10.70 7.50 16.32
N PRO A 33 11.48 7.49 15.19
CA PRO A 33 11.66 8.67 14.35
C PRO A 33 10.38 9.19 13.67
N LEU A 34 9.33 8.37 13.72
CA LEU A 34 8.00 8.70 13.18
C LEU A 34 7.07 9.29 14.25
N GLY A 35 7.57 9.49 15.47
CA GLY A 35 6.79 9.98 16.61
C GLY A 35 5.86 8.94 17.24
N ILE A 36 6.10 7.64 17.02
CA ILE A 36 5.25 6.56 17.55
C ILE A 36 5.84 6.06 18.86
N ALA A 37 5.13 6.29 19.95
CA ALA A 37 5.57 5.91 21.29
C ALA A 37 5.61 4.38 21.51
N PRO A 38 6.54 3.85 22.33
CA PRO A 38 6.69 2.42 22.57
C PRO A 38 5.42 1.69 23.04
N PRO A 39 4.55 2.25 23.90
CA PRO A 39 3.28 1.60 24.26
C PRO A 39 2.35 1.42 23.07
N ALA A 40 2.28 2.40 22.15
CA ALA A 40 1.46 2.31 20.95
C ALA A 40 1.95 1.21 20.01
N VAL A 41 3.28 1.04 19.87
CA VAL A 41 3.88 -0.06 19.09
C VAL A 41 3.46 -1.41 19.68
N ARG A 42 3.63 -1.61 21.00
CA ARG A 42 3.28 -2.89 21.66
C ARG A 42 1.81 -3.23 21.51
N THR A 43 0.93 -2.25 21.71
CA THR A 43 -0.52 -2.41 21.53
C THR A 43 -0.87 -2.79 20.09
N ALA A 44 -0.26 -2.14 19.11
CA ALA A 44 -0.48 -2.43 17.69
C ALA A 44 0.00 -3.85 17.33
N VAL A 45 1.18 -4.25 17.79
CA VAL A 45 1.71 -5.61 17.61
C VAL A 45 0.77 -6.65 18.21
N SER A 46 0.31 -6.47 19.45
CA SER A 46 -0.64 -7.38 20.09
C SER A 46 -1.94 -7.54 19.29
N ARG A 47 -2.47 -6.44 18.73
CA ARG A 47 -3.64 -6.49 17.85
C ARG A 47 -3.36 -7.24 16.54
N MET A 48 -2.19 -7.04 15.94
CA MET A 48 -1.79 -7.73 14.72
C MET A 48 -1.64 -9.24 14.95
N VAL A 49 -1.14 -9.67 16.11
CA VAL A 49 -1.09 -11.08 16.49
C VAL A 49 -2.49 -11.68 16.59
N ARG A 50 -3.40 -11.03 17.33
CA ARG A 50 -4.80 -11.50 17.45
C ARG A 50 -5.54 -11.58 16.13
N GLN A 51 -5.16 -10.76 15.15
CA GLN A 51 -5.74 -10.75 13.80
C GLN A 51 -5.05 -11.72 12.83
N GLY A 52 -4.06 -12.48 13.30
CA GLY A 52 -3.33 -13.44 12.48
C GLY A 52 -2.39 -12.83 11.44
N TRP A 53 -1.94 -11.59 11.65
CA TRP A 53 -0.96 -10.92 10.79
C TRP A 53 0.48 -11.20 11.20
N LEU A 54 0.72 -11.33 12.51
CA LEU A 54 2.02 -11.61 13.10
C LEU A 54 1.95 -12.87 13.98
N HIS A 55 3.03 -13.63 13.98
CA HIS A 55 3.23 -14.76 14.87
C HIS A 55 4.35 -14.44 15.87
N PRO A 56 4.14 -14.61 17.20
CA PRO A 56 5.19 -14.39 18.18
C PRO A 56 6.27 -15.46 18.05
N MET A 57 7.53 -15.06 18.18
CA MET A 57 8.67 -15.97 18.15
C MET A 57 9.80 -15.49 19.07
N ARG A 58 10.69 -16.37 19.45
CA ARG A 58 11.92 -16.03 20.15
C ARG A 58 13.05 -15.91 19.14
N LEU A 59 13.68 -14.73 19.11
CA LEU A 59 14.87 -14.46 18.33
C LEU A 59 16.08 -14.40 19.23
N THR A 60 17.29 -14.51 18.69
CA THR A 60 18.56 -14.34 19.45
C THR A 60 18.58 -13.02 20.24
N ALA A 61 18.00 -11.96 19.66
CA ALA A 61 17.89 -10.64 20.27
C ALA A 61 16.71 -10.51 21.27
N GLY A 62 15.98 -11.57 21.59
CA GLY A 62 14.85 -11.58 22.53
C GLY A 62 13.48 -11.83 21.85
N PRO A 63 12.38 -11.45 22.50
CA PRO A 63 11.04 -11.61 21.95
C PRO A 63 10.90 -10.86 20.63
N GLY A 64 10.29 -11.50 19.63
CA GLY A 64 10.10 -10.93 18.30
C GLY A 64 8.85 -11.46 17.63
N TYR A 65 8.65 -11.03 16.39
CA TYR A 65 7.45 -11.35 15.61
C TYR A 65 7.82 -11.61 14.16
N LEU A 66 7.15 -12.59 13.57
CA LEU A 66 7.26 -13.02 12.17
C LEU A 66 5.95 -12.72 11.44
N LEU A 67 6.03 -12.28 10.20
CA LEU A 67 4.86 -12.24 9.31
C LEU A 67 4.28 -13.63 9.11
N THR A 68 2.96 -13.76 9.22
CA THR A 68 2.28 -14.99 8.81
C THR A 68 2.28 -15.13 7.28
N PRO A 69 2.13 -16.34 6.73
CA PRO A 69 1.99 -16.52 5.27
C PRO A 69 0.84 -15.70 4.68
N LYS A 70 -0.27 -15.57 5.40
CA LYS A 70 -1.40 -14.70 5.01
C LYS A 70 -0.99 -13.23 4.89
N ALA A 71 -0.24 -12.73 5.87
CA ALA A 71 0.26 -11.36 5.86
C ALA A 71 1.27 -11.12 4.74
N ALA A 72 2.18 -12.08 4.51
CA ALA A 72 3.18 -11.99 3.46
C ALA A 72 2.52 -11.86 2.08
N ARG A 73 1.58 -12.76 1.74
CA ARG A 73 0.82 -12.68 0.47
C ARG A 73 0.14 -11.33 0.29
N ARG A 74 -0.56 -10.83 1.32
CA ARG A 74 -1.24 -9.53 1.25
C ARG A 74 -0.29 -8.36 1.02
N LEU A 75 0.91 -8.42 1.59
CA LEU A 75 1.94 -7.41 1.36
C LEU A 75 2.59 -7.54 -0.02
N ASP A 76 2.68 -8.75 -0.59
CA ASP A 76 3.14 -8.98 -1.97
C ASP A 76 2.19 -8.35 -2.99
N GLU A 77 0.89 -8.61 -2.85
CA GLU A 77 -0.17 -7.99 -3.66
C GLU A 77 -0.10 -6.46 -3.59
N ALA A 78 0.02 -5.92 -2.36
CA ALA A 78 0.14 -4.48 -2.17
C ALA A 78 1.42 -3.92 -2.79
N ALA A 79 2.56 -4.60 -2.67
CA ALA A 79 3.83 -4.17 -3.25
C ALA A 79 3.77 -4.12 -4.78
N ALA A 80 3.18 -5.13 -5.43
CA ALA A 80 3.00 -5.15 -6.88
C ALA A 80 2.24 -3.90 -7.37
N ARG A 81 1.21 -3.48 -6.64
CA ARG A 81 0.44 -2.26 -6.95
C ARG A 81 1.22 -0.96 -6.65
N ILE A 82 1.95 -0.89 -5.53
CA ILE A 82 2.76 0.28 -5.15
C ILE A 82 3.80 0.58 -6.23
N TYR A 83 4.51 -0.45 -6.68
CA TYR A 83 5.61 -0.31 -7.64
C TYR A 83 5.15 -0.47 -9.10
N ARG A 84 3.84 -0.59 -9.35
CA ARG A 84 3.22 -0.59 -10.68
C ARG A 84 3.84 -1.57 -11.66
N THR A 85 4.21 -2.73 -11.16
CA THR A 85 4.72 -3.81 -12.00
C THR A 85 3.56 -4.40 -12.81
N GLY A 86 3.64 -4.38 -14.14
CA GLY A 86 2.69 -5.06 -15.04
C GLY A 86 1.62 -4.18 -15.69
N ARG A 87 1.91 -2.92 -16.06
CA ARG A 87 0.99 -2.09 -16.86
C ARG A 87 0.87 -2.63 -18.29
N ALA A 88 -0.16 -3.44 -18.55
CA ALA A 88 -0.57 -3.79 -19.90
C ALA A 88 -1.36 -2.63 -20.56
N GLY A 89 -1.33 -2.56 -21.88
CA GLY A 89 -2.22 -1.67 -22.66
C GLY A 89 -3.70 -1.96 -22.36
N TRP A 90 -4.60 -1.06 -22.76
CA TRP A 90 -6.04 -1.28 -22.74
C TRP A 90 -6.50 -1.77 -24.11
N ASP A 91 -7.31 -2.82 -24.13
CA ASP A 91 -7.84 -3.45 -25.35
C ASP A 91 -9.14 -2.80 -25.89
N GLY A 92 -9.60 -1.72 -25.26
CA GLY A 92 -10.84 -1.04 -25.63
C GLY A 92 -12.09 -1.62 -24.98
N ARG A 93 -11.94 -2.61 -24.10
CA ARG A 93 -13.06 -3.28 -23.43
C ARG A 93 -13.02 -3.08 -21.92
N PHE A 94 -14.23 -3.06 -21.34
CA PHE A 94 -14.40 -3.04 -19.88
C PHE A 94 -14.87 -4.42 -19.40
N ASP A 95 -14.43 -4.82 -18.24
CA ASP A 95 -15.04 -5.91 -17.47
C ASP A 95 -16.21 -5.32 -16.70
N LEU A 96 -17.43 -5.75 -17.03
CA LEU A 96 -18.70 -5.27 -16.47
C LEU A 96 -19.32 -6.36 -15.62
N ILE A 97 -19.69 -6.01 -14.39
CA ILE A 97 -20.39 -6.89 -13.46
C ILE A 97 -21.79 -6.34 -13.23
N LEU A 98 -22.80 -7.18 -13.43
CA LEU A 98 -24.18 -6.91 -13.05
C LEU A 98 -24.54 -7.78 -11.84
N LEU A 99 -25.14 -7.17 -10.83
CA LEU A 99 -25.48 -7.79 -9.56
C LEU A 99 -27.00 -7.91 -9.41
N ALA A 100 -27.47 -9.03 -8.89
CA ALA A 100 -28.88 -9.21 -8.58
C ALA A 100 -29.39 -8.25 -7.48
N THR A 101 -28.51 -7.88 -6.54
CA THR A 101 -28.79 -6.93 -5.46
C THR A 101 -27.57 -6.06 -5.17
N GLN A 102 -27.79 -4.93 -4.49
CA GLN A 102 -26.69 -4.03 -4.10
C GLN A 102 -25.68 -4.72 -3.17
N LEU A 103 -24.39 -4.45 -3.38
CA LEU A 103 -23.33 -4.96 -2.51
C LEU A 103 -23.33 -4.29 -1.13
N PRO A 104 -23.10 -5.05 -0.05
CA PRO A 104 -22.75 -4.49 1.24
C PRO A 104 -21.51 -3.61 1.15
N LYS A 105 -21.48 -2.53 1.94
CA LYS A 105 -20.38 -1.53 1.93
C LYS A 105 -18.98 -2.14 2.07
N ARG A 106 -18.86 -3.23 2.83
CA ARG A 106 -17.60 -3.96 3.00
C ARG A 106 -17.12 -4.57 1.68
N ASP A 107 -18.02 -5.22 0.94
CA ASP A 107 -17.68 -5.94 -0.29
C ASP A 107 -17.54 -5.00 -1.47
N ALA A 108 -18.29 -3.89 -1.50
CA ALA A 108 -18.04 -2.76 -2.39
C ALA A 108 -16.60 -2.22 -2.25
N GLY A 109 -16.07 -2.11 -1.03
CA GLY A 109 -14.68 -1.75 -0.78
C GLY A 109 -13.66 -2.77 -1.30
N ARG A 110 -14.02 -4.06 -1.34
CA ARG A 110 -13.16 -5.11 -1.93
C ARG A 110 -13.10 -4.99 -3.46
N LEU A 111 -14.25 -4.75 -4.11
CA LEU A 111 -14.28 -4.50 -5.56
C LEU A 111 -13.50 -3.24 -5.92
N ALA A 112 -13.68 -2.15 -5.18
CA ALA A 112 -12.93 -0.92 -5.39
C ALA A 112 -11.40 -1.15 -5.25
N PHE A 113 -10.98 -1.97 -4.28
CA PHE A 113 -9.57 -2.36 -4.15
C PHE A 113 -9.07 -3.14 -5.37
N LEU A 114 -9.88 -3.93 -6.04
CA LEU A 114 -9.55 -4.64 -7.28
C LEU A 114 -9.60 -3.74 -8.53
N GLY A 115 -9.94 -2.45 -8.37
CA GLY A 115 -9.98 -1.47 -9.45
C GLY A 115 -11.34 -1.30 -10.11
N TYR A 116 -12.41 -1.90 -9.57
CA TYR A 116 -13.76 -1.71 -10.06
C TYR A 116 -14.38 -0.43 -9.51
N GLY A 117 -15.08 0.29 -10.37
CA GLY A 117 -15.90 1.47 -10.01
C GLY A 117 -17.38 1.19 -10.19
N PRO A 118 -18.28 1.74 -9.36
CA PRO A 118 -19.72 1.57 -9.51
C PRO A 118 -20.25 2.41 -10.67
N LEU A 119 -21.12 1.83 -11.50
CA LEU A 119 -21.93 2.52 -12.51
C LEU A 119 -23.38 2.73 -12.08
N GLY A 120 -23.67 2.52 -10.82
CA GLY A 120 -24.98 2.58 -10.21
C GLY A 120 -25.06 1.57 -9.05
N GLU A 121 -26.27 1.22 -8.63
CA GLU A 121 -26.46 0.34 -7.48
C GLU A 121 -26.10 -1.12 -7.76
N HIS A 122 -26.32 -1.58 -9.00
CA HIS A 122 -26.22 -2.98 -9.41
C HIS A 122 -25.14 -3.25 -10.45
N ALA A 123 -24.41 -2.22 -10.92
CA ALA A 123 -23.42 -2.37 -11.97
C ALA A 123 -22.04 -1.88 -11.51
N TRP A 124 -21.01 -2.67 -11.82
CA TRP A 124 -19.61 -2.34 -11.54
C TRP A 124 -18.78 -2.54 -12.80
N VAL A 125 -17.77 -1.71 -12.97
CA VAL A 125 -16.93 -1.70 -14.16
C VAL A 125 -15.45 -1.60 -13.80
N ALA A 126 -14.60 -2.30 -14.54
CA ALA A 126 -13.15 -2.14 -14.49
C ALA A 126 -12.57 -2.12 -15.90
N PRO A 127 -11.45 -1.43 -16.16
CA PRO A 127 -10.80 -1.45 -17.47
C PRO A 127 -10.11 -2.79 -17.74
N ARG A 128 -10.02 -3.67 -16.77
CA ARG A 128 -9.42 -5.00 -16.86
C ARG A 128 -10.07 -5.93 -15.85
N HIS A 129 -10.10 -7.21 -16.22
CA HIS A 129 -10.42 -8.27 -15.29
C HIS A 129 -9.38 -8.37 -14.17
N ALA A 130 -9.83 -8.61 -12.94
CA ALA A 130 -9.00 -8.99 -11.81
C ALA A 130 -9.30 -10.45 -11.46
N ASP A 131 -8.29 -11.32 -11.44
CA ASP A 131 -8.46 -12.77 -11.24
C ASP A 131 -9.17 -13.11 -9.91
N GLU A 132 -9.03 -12.24 -8.90
CA GLU A 132 -9.63 -12.44 -7.58
C GLU A 132 -11.11 -12.02 -7.51
N VAL A 133 -11.65 -11.36 -8.54
CA VAL A 133 -13.01 -10.78 -8.48
C VAL A 133 -14.09 -11.85 -8.31
N ASP A 134 -13.96 -12.96 -9.01
CA ASP A 134 -14.94 -14.05 -8.93
C ASP A 134 -14.98 -14.65 -7.52
N ALA A 135 -13.83 -14.85 -6.89
CA ALA A 135 -13.77 -15.33 -5.51
C ALA A 135 -14.45 -14.34 -4.53
N VAL A 136 -14.25 -13.03 -4.74
CA VAL A 136 -14.91 -12.00 -3.95
C VAL A 136 -16.40 -12.04 -4.12
N LEU A 137 -16.91 -12.19 -5.34
CA LEU A 137 -18.34 -12.21 -5.65
C LEU A 137 -19.01 -13.48 -5.10
N VAL A 138 -18.40 -14.64 -5.28
CA VAL A 138 -18.91 -15.92 -4.72
C VAL A 138 -19.04 -15.84 -3.19
N GLU A 139 -18.08 -15.25 -2.49
CA GLU A 139 -18.14 -15.08 -1.02
C GLU A 139 -19.32 -14.18 -0.57
N THR A 140 -19.84 -13.30 -1.44
CA THR A 140 -21.00 -12.45 -1.09
C THR A 140 -22.31 -13.23 -1.06
N GLY A 141 -22.41 -14.35 -1.78
CA GLY A 141 -23.64 -15.09 -2.01
C GLY A 141 -24.64 -14.36 -2.91
N ILE A 142 -24.27 -13.23 -3.53
CA ILE A 142 -25.13 -12.44 -4.41
C ILE A 142 -24.98 -12.97 -5.83
N GLY A 143 -26.12 -13.21 -6.51
CA GLY A 143 -26.12 -13.59 -7.93
C GLY A 143 -25.50 -12.46 -8.78
N TYR A 144 -24.64 -12.85 -9.72
CA TYR A 144 -23.99 -11.89 -10.61
C TYR A 144 -23.82 -12.45 -12.03
N GLU A 145 -23.75 -11.55 -12.99
CA GLU A 145 -23.32 -11.82 -14.36
C GLU A 145 -22.12 -10.93 -14.69
N ARG A 146 -21.21 -11.42 -15.52
CA ARG A 146 -20.03 -10.70 -15.94
C ARG A 146 -19.88 -10.69 -17.45
N PHE A 147 -19.53 -9.53 -17.99
CA PHE A 147 -19.40 -9.28 -19.42
C PHE A 147 -18.08 -8.60 -19.74
N SER A 148 -17.49 -8.95 -20.87
CA SER A 148 -16.50 -8.11 -21.51
C SER A 148 -17.22 -7.18 -22.48
N ALA A 149 -17.29 -5.88 -22.16
CA ALA A 149 -18.11 -4.90 -22.85
C ALA A 149 -17.27 -3.86 -23.59
N GLY A 150 -17.57 -3.60 -24.86
CA GLY A 150 -17.06 -2.46 -25.64
C GLY A 150 -18.15 -1.41 -25.83
N HIS A 151 -17.76 -0.22 -26.30
CA HIS A 151 -18.71 0.82 -26.67
C HIS A 151 -19.37 0.53 -28.00
N ALA A 152 -20.69 0.71 -28.08
CA ALA A 152 -21.41 0.71 -29.34
C ALA A 152 -21.13 2.01 -30.11
N ALA A 153 -21.15 1.93 -31.43
CA ALA A 153 -21.03 3.10 -32.29
C ALA A 153 -22.13 4.13 -31.94
N GLY A 154 -21.76 5.38 -31.80
CA GLY A 154 -22.69 6.47 -31.45
C GLY A 154 -23.06 6.58 -29.97
N SER A 155 -22.56 5.67 -29.09
CA SER A 155 -22.72 5.81 -27.64
C SER A 155 -21.69 6.81 -27.07
N PRO A 156 -21.96 7.36 -25.86
CA PRO A 156 -20.96 8.11 -25.11
C PRO A 156 -19.65 7.32 -24.98
N GLY A 157 -18.52 8.02 -25.11
CA GLY A 157 -17.21 7.39 -25.13
C GLY A 157 -16.79 6.79 -23.79
N ALA A 158 -15.70 6.02 -23.79
CA ALA A 158 -15.14 5.41 -22.61
C ALA A 158 -14.83 6.42 -21.47
N ALA A 159 -14.50 7.66 -21.80
CA ALA A 159 -14.24 8.74 -20.83
C ALA A 159 -15.47 9.08 -19.98
N GLU A 160 -16.68 8.96 -20.52
CA GLU A 160 -17.92 9.19 -19.76
C GLU A 160 -18.19 8.06 -18.76
N VAL A 161 -17.99 6.80 -19.16
CA VAL A 161 -18.05 5.67 -18.24
C VAL A 161 -17.07 5.84 -17.10
N VAL A 162 -15.84 6.23 -17.42
CA VAL A 162 -14.79 6.50 -16.42
C VAL A 162 -15.18 7.62 -15.47
N GLY A 163 -15.70 8.75 -15.99
CA GLY A 163 -16.14 9.88 -15.17
C GLY A 163 -17.33 9.58 -14.25
N ARG A 164 -18.17 8.58 -14.61
CA ARG A 164 -19.27 8.10 -13.77
C ARG A 164 -18.80 7.11 -12.69
N ALA A 165 -17.86 6.25 -13.03
CA ALA A 165 -17.40 5.19 -12.14
C ALA A 165 -16.35 5.64 -11.11
N TRP A 166 -15.57 6.69 -11.42
CA TRP A 166 -14.50 7.18 -10.56
C TRP A 166 -14.46 8.71 -10.47
N ASP A 167 -14.28 9.22 -9.26
CA ASP A 167 -14.06 10.66 -9.00
C ASP A 167 -12.61 11.05 -9.37
N LEU A 168 -12.34 11.16 -10.68
CA LEU A 168 -11.02 11.53 -11.17
C LEU A 168 -10.56 12.92 -10.72
N PRO A 169 -11.42 13.97 -10.65
CA PRO A 169 -11.02 15.27 -10.12
C PRO A 169 -10.50 15.19 -8.68
N ARG A 170 -11.15 14.40 -7.82
CA ARG A 170 -10.72 14.20 -6.45
C ARG A 170 -9.40 13.42 -6.37
N LEU A 171 -9.24 12.41 -7.21
CA LEU A 171 -8.00 11.64 -7.28
C LEU A 171 -6.84 12.51 -7.78
N ALA A 172 -7.07 13.37 -8.78
CA ALA A 172 -6.07 14.32 -9.30
C ALA A 172 -5.59 15.26 -8.17
N ARG A 173 -6.52 15.90 -7.45
CA ARG A 173 -6.18 16.74 -6.28
C ARG A 173 -5.36 15.99 -5.25
N SER A 174 -5.71 14.73 -4.96
CA SER A 174 -4.95 13.92 -4.00
C SER A 174 -3.50 13.69 -4.43
N TYR A 175 -3.22 13.58 -5.73
CA TYR A 175 -1.85 13.47 -6.26
C TYR A 175 -1.08 14.79 -6.14
N GLU A 176 -1.74 15.93 -6.40
CA GLU A 176 -1.15 17.26 -6.24
C GLU A 176 -0.81 17.53 -4.77
N GLU A 177 -1.75 17.28 -3.86
CA GLU A 177 -1.56 17.38 -2.41
C GLU A 177 -0.40 16.48 -1.92
N PHE A 178 -0.34 15.23 -2.37
CA PHE A 178 0.77 14.33 -2.06
C PHE A 178 2.13 14.94 -2.42
N VAL A 179 2.27 15.50 -3.61
CA VAL A 179 3.53 16.10 -4.02
C VAL A 179 3.83 17.38 -3.23
N ALA A 180 2.81 18.22 -2.98
CA ALA A 180 2.95 19.46 -2.22
C ALA A 180 3.40 19.18 -0.78
N ASP A 181 2.75 18.24 -0.10
CA ASP A 181 3.02 17.89 1.31
C ASP A 181 4.38 17.21 1.49
N LEU A 182 4.76 16.35 0.56
CA LEU A 182 5.99 15.55 0.71
C LEU A 182 7.23 16.23 0.12
N ARG A 183 7.10 17.21 -0.76
CA ARG A 183 8.23 17.98 -1.33
C ARG A 183 9.14 18.59 -0.25
N PRO A 184 8.65 19.33 0.76
CA PRO A 184 9.50 19.86 1.81
C PRO A 184 10.13 18.75 2.67
N VAL A 185 9.39 17.65 2.94
CA VAL A 185 9.87 16.52 3.75
C VAL A 185 11.07 15.83 3.09
N VAL A 186 10.99 15.52 1.80
CA VAL A 186 12.10 14.86 1.10
C VAL A 186 13.19 15.86 0.70
N GLY A 187 12.85 17.14 0.51
CA GLY A 187 13.78 18.22 0.18
C GLY A 187 14.68 18.60 1.34
N SER A 188 14.22 18.46 2.59
CA SER A 188 15.05 18.73 3.78
C SER A 188 16.19 17.73 3.97
N VAL A 189 16.11 16.53 3.36
CA VAL A 189 17.15 15.49 3.46
C VAL A 189 18.24 15.72 2.41
N THR A 190 19.44 16.10 2.90
CA THR A 190 20.65 16.38 2.13
C THR A 190 21.69 15.28 2.31
N VAL A 191 22.85 15.43 1.67
CA VAL A 191 24.00 14.53 1.86
C VAL A 191 24.60 14.61 3.28
N ARG A 192 24.26 15.67 4.04
CA ARG A 192 24.69 15.86 5.43
C ARG A 192 23.71 15.30 6.45
N SER A 193 22.52 14.91 6.02
CA SER A 193 21.49 14.35 6.88
C SER A 193 21.87 12.95 7.36
N SER A 194 21.43 12.61 8.57
CA SER A 194 21.62 11.29 9.15
C SER A 194 20.81 10.21 8.41
N ASP A 195 21.23 8.95 8.53
CA ASP A 195 20.48 7.82 8.01
C ASP A 195 19.07 7.71 8.64
N GLU A 196 18.91 8.18 9.89
CA GLU A 196 17.62 8.21 10.58
C GLU A 196 16.67 9.24 9.95
N GLU A 197 17.15 10.44 9.64
CA GLU A 197 16.35 11.47 8.95
C GLU A 197 15.94 11.01 7.56
N ALA A 198 16.86 10.39 6.82
CA ALA A 198 16.58 9.82 5.50
C ALA A 198 15.55 8.69 5.59
N TYR A 199 15.65 7.81 6.60
CA TYR A 199 14.67 6.76 6.87
C TYR A 199 13.30 7.36 7.19
N ALA A 200 13.20 8.33 8.10
CA ALA A 200 11.95 8.95 8.49
C ALA A 200 11.26 9.64 7.30
N ALA A 201 12.01 10.37 6.48
CA ALA A 201 11.49 11.03 5.29
C ALA A 201 10.97 10.00 4.26
N ARG A 202 11.77 8.96 3.96
CA ARG A 202 11.37 7.91 3.04
C ARG A 202 10.15 7.14 3.55
N PHE A 203 10.11 6.85 4.83
CA PHE A 203 8.97 6.16 5.44
C PHE A 203 7.67 6.96 5.26
N ARG A 204 7.70 8.28 5.53
CA ARG A 204 6.54 9.17 5.32
C ARG A 204 6.12 9.21 3.84
N LEU A 205 7.08 9.26 2.92
CA LEU A 205 6.83 9.23 1.48
C LEU A 205 6.12 7.93 1.07
N VAL A 206 6.62 6.77 1.47
CA VAL A 206 6.03 5.46 1.16
C VAL A 206 4.66 5.31 1.82
N HIS A 207 4.52 5.73 3.09
CA HIS A 207 3.24 5.70 3.80
C HIS A 207 2.15 6.53 3.10
N ALA A 208 2.48 7.75 2.69
CA ALA A 208 1.54 8.60 1.98
C ALA A 208 1.17 8.02 0.60
N TRP A 209 2.16 7.49 -0.14
CA TRP A 209 1.95 6.87 -1.45
C TRP A 209 1.03 5.64 -1.37
N ARG A 210 1.13 4.84 -0.32
CA ARG A 210 0.27 3.66 -0.12
C ARG A 210 -1.22 3.97 0.00
N ASN A 211 -1.59 5.19 0.35
CA ASN A 211 -3.00 5.57 0.36
C ASN A 211 -3.65 5.47 -1.02
N PHE A 212 -2.87 5.61 -2.10
CA PHE A 212 -3.36 5.44 -3.47
C PHE A 212 -3.69 3.98 -3.83
N LEU A 213 -3.18 2.98 -3.09
CA LEU A 213 -3.58 1.58 -3.28
C LEU A 213 -5.08 1.34 -3.16
N PHE A 214 -5.75 2.17 -2.35
CA PHE A 214 -7.17 2.07 -2.05
C PHE A 214 -8.03 3.08 -2.81
N ARG A 215 -7.40 4.00 -3.54
CA ARG A 215 -8.08 5.12 -4.21
C ARG A 215 -7.87 5.16 -5.70
N ASP A 216 -6.70 4.71 -6.17
CA ASP A 216 -6.34 4.71 -7.57
C ASP A 216 -6.79 3.40 -8.23
N PRO A 217 -7.78 3.44 -9.15
CA PRO A 217 -8.21 2.28 -9.92
C PRO A 217 -7.17 1.80 -10.95
N GLN A 218 -6.03 2.49 -11.06
CA GLN A 218 -4.96 2.21 -12.02
C GLN A 218 -5.43 2.18 -13.48
N LEU A 219 -6.24 3.16 -13.83
CA LEU A 219 -6.76 3.29 -15.19
C LEU A 219 -5.63 3.37 -16.22
N PRO A 220 -5.82 2.76 -17.40
CA PRO A 220 -4.92 2.93 -18.53
C PRO A 220 -4.76 4.41 -18.91
N PRO A 221 -3.58 4.85 -19.37
CA PRO A 221 -3.34 6.25 -19.78
C PRO A 221 -4.35 6.76 -20.82
N SER A 222 -4.81 5.88 -21.71
CA SER A 222 -5.82 6.22 -22.74
C SER A 222 -7.21 6.58 -22.19
N LEU A 223 -7.48 6.22 -20.93
CA LEU A 223 -8.74 6.53 -20.22
C LEU A 223 -8.62 7.73 -19.28
N LEU A 224 -7.43 8.29 -19.12
CA LEU A 224 -7.17 9.39 -18.22
C LEU A 224 -7.24 10.75 -18.95
N PRO A 225 -7.64 11.84 -18.27
CA PRO A 225 -7.60 13.18 -18.83
C PRO A 225 -6.19 13.57 -19.29
N ALA A 226 -6.12 14.46 -20.28
CA ALA A 226 -4.87 15.11 -20.66
C ALA A 226 -4.23 15.79 -19.44
N ARG A 227 -2.89 15.73 -19.32
CA ARG A 227 -2.11 16.28 -18.18
C ARG A 227 -2.46 15.62 -16.83
N TRP A 228 -2.72 14.33 -16.82
CA TRP A 228 -3.00 13.60 -15.60
C TRP A 228 -1.85 13.71 -14.58
N PRO A 229 -2.09 14.22 -13.34
CA PRO A 229 -1.02 14.45 -12.37
C PRO A 229 -0.43 13.18 -11.77
N GLY A 230 -1.12 12.04 -11.87
CA GLY A 230 -0.65 10.77 -11.33
C GLY A 230 0.69 10.31 -11.89
N ALA A 231 1.00 10.61 -13.16
CA ALA A 231 2.29 10.26 -13.76
C ALA A 231 3.46 11.06 -13.15
N SER A 232 3.27 12.37 -12.95
CA SER A 232 4.29 13.22 -12.32
C SER A 232 4.44 12.93 -10.82
N ALA A 233 3.34 12.65 -10.10
CA ALA A 233 3.37 12.23 -8.71
C ALA A 233 4.10 10.88 -8.55
N ALA A 234 3.87 9.94 -9.46
CA ALA A 234 4.58 8.69 -9.52
C ALA A 234 6.09 8.87 -9.74
N GLY A 235 6.49 9.71 -10.70
CA GLY A 235 7.90 10.03 -10.94
C GLY A 235 8.55 10.75 -9.75
N PHE A 236 7.81 11.59 -9.03
CA PHE A 236 8.26 12.18 -7.78
C PHE A 236 8.52 11.11 -6.71
N PHE A 237 7.57 10.21 -6.50
CA PHE A 237 7.70 9.09 -5.57
C PHE A 237 8.92 8.21 -5.90
N ASP A 238 9.04 7.76 -7.15
CA ASP A 238 10.10 6.86 -7.59
C ASP A 238 11.49 7.46 -7.36
N ARG A 239 11.71 8.71 -7.82
CA ARG A 239 13.01 9.39 -7.65
C ARG A 239 13.41 9.55 -6.18
N HIS A 240 12.49 10.04 -5.34
CA HIS A 240 12.81 10.31 -3.94
C HIS A 240 12.88 9.02 -3.10
N SER A 241 12.04 8.03 -3.39
CA SER A 241 12.10 6.71 -2.75
C SER A 241 13.43 6.01 -3.04
N ALA A 242 13.89 6.03 -4.31
CA ALA A 242 15.17 5.45 -4.69
C ALA A 242 16.36 6.21 -4.08
N ARG A 243 16.34 7.56 -4.12
CA ARG A 243 17.41 8.39 -3.55
C ARG A 243 17.63 8.15 -2.06
N LEU A 244 16.54 8.02 -1.30
CA LEU A 244 16.60 7.87 0.17
C LEU A 244 16.83 6.42 0.63
N ARG A 245 16.63 5.45 -0.25
CA ARG A 245 16.66 4.01 0.08
C ARG A 245 17.98 3.57 0.72
N PRO A 246 19.17 3.89 0.20
CA PRO A 246 20.43 3.36 0.77
C PRO A 246 20.66 3.79 2.23
N ALA A 247 20.42 5.07 2.55
CA ALA A 247 20.55 5.57 3.91
C ALA A 247 19.49 4.97 4.85
N ALA A 248 18.24 4.85 4.38
CA ALA A 248 17.18 4.22 5.14
C ALA A 248 17.49 2.73 5.45
N ASP A 249 18.01 1.98 4.49
CA ASP A 249 18.41 0.59 4.70
C ASP A 249 19.55 0.46 5.74
N ARG A 250 20.55 1.34 5.72
CA ARG A 250 21.61 1.37 6.76
C ARG A 250 21.04 1.63 8.16
N TYR A 251 20.08 2.55 8.28
CA TYR A 251 19.40 2.78 9.56
C TYR A 251 18.66 1.54 10.06
N VAL A 252 17.90 0.89 9.18
CA VAL A 252 17.17 -0.35 9.49
C VAL A 252 18.11 -1.46 9.94
N GLU A 253 19.22 -1.68 9.22
CA GLU A 253 20.24 -2.68 9.59
C GLU A 253 20.83 -2.40 10.97
N ARG A 254 21.20 -1.15 11.26
CA ARG A 254 21.71 -0.79 12.60
C ARG A 254 20.69 -1.07 13.70
N CYS A 255 19.40 -0.75 13.48
CA CYS A 255 18.35 -1.00 14.46
C CYS A 255 18.14 -2.50 14.72
N LEU A 256 18.21 -3.33 13.67
CA LEU A 256 18.07 -4.78 13.79
C LEU A 256 19.26 -5.42 14.53
N HIS A 257 20.51 -4.97 14.23
CA HIS A 257 21.73 -5.54 14.83
C HIS A 257 22.02 -5.01 16.24
N SER A 258 21.68 -3.76 16.55
CA SER A 258 21.96 -3.15 17.87
C SER A 258 21.24 -3.84 19.03
N VAL A 259 20.16 -4.58 18.74
CA VAL A 259 19.40 -5.34 19.75
C VAL A 259 20.08 -6.68 20.07
N GLY A 260 20.92 -7.21 19.14
CA GLY A 260 21.68 -8.45 19.39
C GLY A 260 22.92 -8.29 20.28
N ARG A 261 23.50 -7.09 20.34
CA ARG A 261 24.75 -6.82 21.10
C ARG A 261 24.53 -6.42 22.57
N GLY A 262 23.31 -6.12 22.98
CA GLY A 262 23.02 -5.64 24.33
C GLY A 262 22.96 -6.75 25.43
N ARG A 263 23.34 -7.99 25.13
CA ARG A 263 23.30 -9.11 26.10
C ARG A 263 24.62 -9.86 26.28
N VAL A 264 25.72 -9.33 25.77
CA VAL A 264 27.06 -9.88 26.01
C VAL A 264 27.83 -8.91 26.91
N GLY A 265 27.37 -8.73 28.12
CA GLY A 265 28.05 -7.90 29.10
C GLY A 265 27.39 -8.08 30.46
N LEU A 266 28.02 -8.86 31.29
CA LEU A 266 27.85 -9.14 32.71
C LEU A 266 27.45 -10.60 33.02
N SER A 267 28.46 -11.46 32.91
CA SER A 267 28.63 -12.62 33.79
C SER A 267 30.12 -12.99 33.74
N GLU A 268 30.90 -12.44 34.64
CA GLU A 268 32.06 -13.10 35.19
C GLU A 268 32.12 -12.74 36.68
N PRO A 269 32.70 -13.63 37.47
CA PRO A 269 32.16 -14.16 38.72
C PRO A 269 32.42 -13.28 39.95
#